data_e7294be904d3dfc79d3352af25506982
#
_entry.id   e7294be904d3dfc79d3352af25506982
#
_cell.length_a   1.000
_cell.length_b   1.000
_cell.length_c   1.000
_cell.angle_alpha   90.00
_cell.angle_beta   90.00
_cell.angle_gamma   90.00
#
_symmetry.space_group_name_H-M   'P 1'
#
loop_
_entity.id
_entity.type
_entity.pdbx_description
1 polymer ?
#
loop_
_entity_poly.entity_id
_entity_poly.type
_entity_poly.pdbx_seq_one_letter_code
_entity_poly.pdbx_strand_id
1 'polypeptide(L)'
;MAEFKRVVITRKGQALMAKLMSGSGTTHFTAIKVSDSSFNEDQLEGLTSIGNVKQTVSISKVDRTNNVAAEVEGAISNTNLTVGYYMRTLGLYAQDPDEGEILYAVTIASQAGYMPPFNGKTTSGAFFRITTTIGNADNLNVQVNPSAVATIGEINDLQKQIDAMKKVDAGLDNRVKVLENSAFVPYQRFTNAD
;
A
#
# COMPACT_ATOMS: atom_id res chain seq x y z
N MET A 1 12.43 -15.31 7.27
CA MET A 1 11.51 -14.17 6.98
C MET A 1 11.88 -13.07 7.97
N ALA A 2 11.80 -11.79 7.60
CA ALA A 2 12.04 -10.72 8.58
C ALA A 2 10.87 -10.68 9.58
N GLU A 3 11.20 -10.50 10.87
CA GLU A 3 10.22 -10.30 11.93
C GLU A 3 10.53 -8.99 12.62
N PHE A 4 9.51 -8.15 12.82
CA PHE A 4 9.63 -6.85 13.45
C PHE A 4 8.90 -6.83 14.79
N LYS A 5 9.46 -6.06 15.71
CA LYS A 5 8.86 -5.83 17.02
C LYS A 5 7.69 -4.87 16.93
N ARG A 6 7.08 -4.54 18.06
CA ARG A 6 6.00 -3.54 18.11
C ARG A 6 6.46 -2.20 17.53
N VAL A 7 5.54 -1.50 16.90
CA VAL A 7 5.76 -0.13 16.42
C VAL A 7 5.76 0.84 17.61
N VAL A 8 6.73 1.74 17.64
CA VAL A 8 6.87 2.80 18.64
C VAL A 8 6.70 4.15 17.95
N ILE A 9 5.77 4.97 18.46
CA ILE A 9 5.58 6.34 17.96
C ILE A 9 6.69 7.21 18.58
N THR A 10 7.37 7.99 17.74
CA THR A 10 8.42 8.89 18.20
C THR A 10 7.84 10.12 18.89
N ARG A 11 8.67 10.88 19.61
CA ARG A 11 8.25 12.15 20.22
C ARG A 11 7.72 13.15 19.19
N LYS A 12 8.31 13.18 17.98
CA LYS A 12 7.80 14.01 16.89
C LYS A 12 6.43 13.50 16.39
N GLY A 13 6.25 12.19 16.27
CA GLY A 13 4.96 11.59 15.94
C GLY A 13 3.88 11.89 16.98
N GLN A 14 4.21 11.83 18.26
CA GLN A 14 3.30 12.21 19.36
C GLN A 14 2.92 13.70 19.29
N ALA A 15 3.90 14.58 19.03
CA ALA A 15 3.65 16.01 18.87
C ALA A 15 2.74 16.30 17.65
N LEU A 16 2.96 15.62 16.52
CA LEU A 16 2.09 15.72 15.36
C LEU A 16 0.66 15.25 15.68
N MET A 17 0.50 14.13 16.38
CA MET A 17 -0.82 13.68 16.83
C MET A 17 -1.53 14.73 17.69
N ALA A 18 -0.83 15.36 18.63
CA ALA A 18 -1.40 16.41 19.47
C ALA A 18 -1.86 17.63 18.65
N LYS A 19 -1.08 18.04 17.65
CA LYS A 19 -1.47 19.10 16.69
C LYS A 19 -2.76 18.74 15.94
N LEU A 20 -2.86 17.51 15.41
CA LEU A 20 -4.04 17.05 14.67
C LEU A 20 -5.29 17.00 15.53
N MET A 21 -5.16 16.51 16.77
CA MET A 21 -6.26 16.46 17.73
C MET A 21 -6.75 17.86 18.14
N SER A 22 -5.88 18.86 18.14
CA SER A 22 -6.26 20.27 18.40
C SER A 22 -6.90 20.97 17.19
N GLY A 23 -7.03 20.28 16.06
CA GLY A 23 -7.55 20.85 14.81
C GLY A 23 -6.54 21.71 14.04
N SER A 24 -5.26 21.67 14.43
CA SER A 24 -4.18 22.46 13.84
C SER A 24 -3.58 21.77 12.62
N GLY A 25 -4.31 21.73 11.51
CA GLY A 25 -3.81 21.25 10.22
C GLY A 25 -4.26 19.84 9.82
N THR A 26 -3.75 19.42 8.66
CA THR A 26 -3.93 18.08 8.10
C THR A 26 -2.58 17.43 7.90
N THR A 27 -2.51 16.11 7.91
CA THR A 27 -1.30 15.36 7.61
C THR A 27 -1.58 14.16 6.71
N HIS A 28 -0.52 13.59 6.17
CA HIS A 28 -0.54 12.32 5.47
C HIS A 28 0.78 11.59 5.72
N PHE A 29 0.75 10.27 5.63
CA PHE A 29 1.97 9.48 5.62
C PHE A 29 2.67 9.61 4.27
N THR A 30 3.98 9.86 4.29
CA THR A 30 4.77 10.13 3.07
C THR A 30 5.49 8.90 2.55
N ALA A 31 6.10 8.13 3.44
CA ALA A 31 6.90 6.97 3.05
C ALA A 31 7.13 6.00 4.23
N ILE A 32 7.43 4.74 3.88
CA ILE A 32 8.11 3.82 4.77
C ILE A 32 9.57 3.77 4.33
N LYS A 33 10.53 4.00 5.23
CA LYS A 33 11.96 3.89 4.91
C LYS A 33 12.55 2.68 5.62
N VAL A 34 13.45 1.99 4.93
CA VAL A 34 14.11 0.76 5.40
C VAL A 34 15.59 1.06 5.61
N SER A 35 16.12 0.66 6.77
CA SER A 35 17.51 0.88 7.14
C SER A 35 18.18 -0.41 7.64
N ASP A 36 19.49 -0.49 7.48
CA ASP A 36 20.33 -1.53 8.08
C ASP A 36 20.92 -1.10 9.45
N SER A 37 20.61 0.12 9.92
CA SER A 37 20.99 0.57 11.25
C SER A 37 20.26 -0.22 12.33
N SER A 38 20.96 -0.47 13.43
CA SER A 38 20.39 -1.11 14.63
C SER A 38 20.21 -0.09 15.73
N PHE A 39 19.09 -0.17 16.46
CA PHE A 39 18.78 0.65 17.61
C PHE A 39 18.31 -0.23 18.76
N ASN A 40 18.46 0.26 19.99
CA ASN A 40 17.85 -0.33 21.17
C ASN A 40 16.42 0.19 21.36
N GLU A 41 15.56 -0.59 21.99
CA GLU A 41 14.15 -0.22 22.18
C GLU A 41 13.96 1.09 22.96
N ASP A 42 14.81 1.36 23.92
CA ASP A 42 14.81 2.58 24.75
C ASP A 42 15.14 3.86 23.96
N GLN A 43 15.79 3.72 22.82
CA GLN A 43 16.17 4.83 21.95
C GLN A 43 15.04 5.23 20.97
N LEU A 44 14.13 4.32 20.66
CA LEU A 44 13.18 4.45 19.52
C LEU A 44 12.30 5.69 19.63
N GLU A 45 11.78 5.99 20.79
CA GLU A 45 10.91 7.15 21.01
C GLU A 45 11.62 8.48 20.74
N GLY A 46 12.92 8.55 21.03
CA GLY A 46 13.74 9.74 20.84
C GLY A 46 14.30 9.92 19.43
N LEU A 47 14.13 8.95 18.55
CA LEU A 47 14.69 9.03 17.20
C LEU A 47 14.01 10.12 16.36
N THR A 48 14.82 10.84 15.61
CA THR A 48 14.38 11.79 14.57
C THR A 48 14.63 11.28 13.16
N SER A 49 15.45 10.24 13.03
CA SER A 49 15.79 9.55 11.77
C SER A 49 16.21 8.11 12.06
N ILE A 50 16.03 7.21 11.11
CA ILE A 50 16.49 5.82 11.20
C ILE A 50 17.93 5.62 10.68
N GLY A 51 18.63 6.70 10.35
CA GLY A 51 20.00 6.64 9.84
C GLY A 51 20.07 6.00 8.45
N ASN A 52 21.14 5.30 8.16
CA ASN A 52 21.54 4.67 6.90
C ASN A 52 20.38 4.03 6.08
N VAL A 53 19.52 4.86 5.49
CA VAL A 53 18.38 4.43 4.69
C VAL A 53 18.88 3.73 3.42
N LYS A 54 18.41 2.51 3.20
CA LYS A 54 18.74 1.70 2.03
C LYS A 54 17.69 1.78 0.93
N GLN A 55 16.42 1.78 1.33
CA GLN A 55 15.31 1.92 0.40
C GLN A 55 14.20 2.78 1.02
N THR A 56 13.55 3.54 0.15
CA THR A 56 12.32 4.28 0.47
C THR A 56 11.17 3.61 -0.25
N VAL A 57 10.14 3.29 0.51
CA VAL A 57 8.96 2.56 0.07
C VAL A 57 7.85 3.56 -0.13
N SER A 58 7.32 3.65 -1.34
CA SER A 58 6.09 4.39 -1.57
C SER A 58 4.91 3.68 -0.90
N ILE A 59 4.07 4.45 -0.23
CA ILE A 59 2.87 3.90 0.40
C ILE A 59 1.88 3.50 -0.68
N SER A 60 1.46 2.24 -0.66
CA SER A 60 0.49 1.68 -1.59
C SER A 60 -0.94 1.79 -1.07
N LYS A 61 -1.10 1.76 0.25
CA LYS A 61 -2.40 1.80 0.90
C LYS A 61 -2.30 2.37 2.30
N VAL A 62 -3.34 3.12 2.70
CA VAL A 62 -3.57 3.52 4.09
C VAL A 62 -5.03 3.27 4.42
N ASP A 63 -5.28 2.39 5.37
CA ASP A 63 -6.62 2.08 5.86
C ASP A 63 -6.76 2.53 7.31
N ARG A 64 -7.91 3.11 7.65
CA ARG A 64 -8.31 3.26 9.04
C ARG A 64 -8.90 1.93 9.53
N THR A 65 -8.20 1.27 10.46
CA THR A 65 -8.67 0.02 11.06
C THR A 65 -9.80 0.28 12.06
N ASN A 66 -9.74 1.44 12.73
CA ASN A 66 -10.77 1.96 13.63
C ASN A 66 -10.53 3.47 13.84
N ASN A 67 -11.28 4.09 14.76
CA ASN A 67 -11.17 5.54 15.02
C ASN A 67 -9.80 5.98 15.58
N VAL A 68 -8.93 5.06 15.99
CA VAL A 68 -7.66 5.37 16.67
C VAL A 68 -6.43 4.74 16.01
N ALA A 69 -6.60 3.89 15.01
CA ALA A 69 -5.49 3.19 14.37
C ALA A 69 -5.58 3.25 12.84
N ALA A 70 -4.43 3.36 12.21
CA ALA A 70 -4.25 3.23 10.76
C ALA A 70 -3.26 2.10 10.45
N GLU A 71 -3.55 1.40 9.36
CA GLU A 71 -2.68 0.42 8.74
C GLU A 71 -2.09 1.02 7.47
N VAL A 72 -0.77 1.02 7.38
CA VAL A 72 -0.01 1.59 6.27
C VAL A 72 0.76 0.48 5.57
N GLU A 73 0.55 0.34 4.29
CA GLU A 73 1.14 -0.72 3.47
C GLU A 73 2.08 -0.17 2.40
N GLY A 74 3.11 -0.94 2.11
CA GLY A 74 4.04 -0.65 1.04
C GLY A 74 4.90 -1.86 0.69
N ALA A 75 5.41 -1.89 -0.54
CA ALA A 75 6.26 -2.97 -1.04
C ALA A 75 7.57 -2.43 -1.62
N ILE A 76 8.63 -3.19 -1.43
CA ILE A 76 9.93 -2.95 -2.08
C ILE A 76 10.32 -4.13 -2.95
N SER A 77 11.15 -3.84 -3.93
CA SER A 77 11.85 -4.88 -4.69
C SER A 77 13.35 -4.57 -4.77
N ASN A 78 14.14 -5.58 -5.09
CA ASN A 78 15.56 -5.41 -5.29
C ASN A 78 15.93 -4.97 -6.73
N THR A 79 14.99 -4.64 -7.58
CA THR A 79 15.20 -4.39 -9.02
C THR A 79 16.29 -3.35 -9.31
N ASN A 80 16.45 -2.35 -8.44
CA ASN A 80 17.46 -1.31 -8.55
C ASN A 80 18.56 -1.41 -7.47
N LEU A 81 18.64 -2.54 -6.76
CA LEU A 81 19.54 -2.71 -5.65
C LEU A 81 20.87 -3.32 -6.13
N THR A 82 21.96 -2.55 -6.02
CA THR A 82 23.29 -3.00 -6.41
C THR A 82 24.05 -3.74 -5.30
N VAL A 83 23.72 -3.43 -4.03
CA VAL A 83 24.32 -4.03 -2.84
C VAL A 83 23.22 -4.49 -1.91
N GLY A 84 23.27 -5.77 -1.52
CA GLY A 84 22.31 -6.33 -0.57
C GLY A 84 22.50 -5.79 0.85
N TYR A 85 21.45 -5.83 1.65
CA TYR A 85 21.46 -5.34 3.03
C TYR A 85 20.49 -6.12 3.93
N TYR A 86 20.70 -6.03 5.24
CA TYR A 86 19.76 -6.55 6.22
C TYR A 86 18.72 -5.49 6.63
N MET A 87 17.46 -5.83 6.51
CA MET A 87 16.34 -4.97 6.96
C MET A 87 16.24 -5.02 8.47
N ARG A 88 16.82 -4.04 9.16
CA ARG A 88 16.92 -4.00 10.62
C ARG A 88 15.95 -3.02 11.26
N THR A 89 15.68 -1.91 10.59
CA THR A 89 14.81 -0.85 11.10
C THR A 89 13.88 -0.36 10.00
N LEU A 90 12.61 -0.21 10.34
CA LEU A 90 11.61 0.44 9.50
C LEU A 90 11.15 1.73 10.18
N GLY A 91 11.10 2.83 9.43
CA GLY A 91 10.54 4.10 9.85
C GLY A 91 9.34 4.47 9.00
N LEU A 92 8.23 4.80 9.64
CA LEU A 92 7.07 5.41 9.01
C LEU A 92 7.20 6.92 9.10
N TYR A 93 7.15 7.59 7.97
CA TYR A 93 7.30 9.04 7.86
C TYR A 93 5.95 9.70 7.55
N ALA A 94 5.77 10.90 8.07
CA ALA A 94 4.58 11.71 7.85
C ALA A 94 4.95 13.17 7.64
N GLN A 95 4.07 13.91 6.98
CA GLN A 95 4.21 15.35 6.77
C GLN A 95 3.69 16.11 7.99
N ASP A 96 4.57 16.80 8.69
CA ASP A 96 4.17 17.79 9.71
C ASP A 96 3.96 19.14 9.02
N PRO A 97 2.88 19.88 9.30
CA PRO A 97 2.60 21.16 8.64
C PRO A 97 3.67 22.24 8.90
N ASP A 98 4.39 22.17 10.04
CA ASP A 98 5.38 23.17 10.43
C ASP A 98 6.82 22.71 10.18
N GLU A 99 7.10 21.41 10.39
CA GLU A 99 8.47 20.86 10.35
C GLU A 99 8.82 20.12 9.06
N GLY A 100 7.84 19.87 8.18
CA GLY A 100 8.03 19.06 6.98
C GLY A 100 7.95 17.56 7.26
N GLU A 101 8.73 16.75 6.53
CA GLU A 101 8.72 15.29 6.71
C GLU A 101 9.41 14.90 8.02
N ILE A 102 8.69 14.22 8.92
CA ILE A 102 9.18 13.73 10.21
C ILE A 102 9.13 12.21 10.28
N LEU A 103 9.99 11.64 11.14
CA LEU A 103 9.86 10.23 11.55
C LEU A 103 8.69 10.12 12.55
N TYR A 104 7.56 9.59 12.08
CA TYR A 104 6.34 9.44 12.89
C TYR A 104 6.41 8.24 13.83
N ALA A 105 6.78 7.09 13.29
CA ALA A 105 6.87 5.85 14.04
C ALA A 105 8.03 4.98 13.54
N VAL A 106 8.52 4.10 14.39
CA VAL A 106 9.66 3.24 14.10
C VAL A 106 9.47 1.85 14.70
N THR A 107 9.98 0.85 14.00
CA THR A 107 10.10 -0.51 14.52
C THR A 107 11.44 -1.11 14.15
N ILE A 108 11.93 -2.02 14.99
CA ILE A 108 13.18 -2.75 14.78
C ILE A 108 12.94 -4.23 14.59
N ALA A 109 13.77 -4.88 13.80
CA ALA A 109 13.67 -6.31 13.58
C ALA A 109 14.07 -7.08 14.84
N SER A 110 13.24 -8.05 15.24
CA SER A 110 13.63 -9.13 16.14
C SER A 110 14.49 -10.15 15.41
N GLN A 111 14.14 -10.38 14.12
CA GLN A 111 14.94 -11.16 13.17
C GLN A 111 15.07 -10.39 11.86
N ALA A 112 16.28 -9.93 11.54
CA ALA A 112 16.54 -9.17 10.33
C ALA A 112 16.43 -10.07 9.09
N GLY A 113 15.66 -9.66 8.09
CA GLY A 113 15.63 -10.29 6.78
C GLY A 113 16.68 -9.70 5.84
N TYR A 114 17.28 -10.52 5.00
CA TYR A 114 18.23 -10.07 4.00
C TYR A 114 17.54 -9.76 2.68
N MET A 115 17.78 -8.57 2.14
CA MET A 115 17.39 -8.18 0.78
C MET A 115 18.62 -8.33 -0.12
N PRO A 116 18.63 -9.31 -1.06
CA PRO A 116 19.77 -9.53 -1.94
C PRO A 116 19.87 -8.43 -3.01
N PRO A 117 21.07 -8.18 -3.56
CA PRO A 117 21.20 -7.31 -4.72
C PRO A 117 20.52 -7.95 -5.94
N PHE A 118 20.12 -7.12 -6.89
CA PHE A 118 19.56 -7.62 -8.15
C PHE A 118 20.67 -8.26 -9.00
N ASN A 119 20.43 -9.47 -9.45
CA ASN A 119 21.36 -10.26 -10.26
C ASN A 119 21.06 -10.24 -11.77
N GLY A 120 20.15 -9.33 -12.20
CA GLY A 120 19.72 -9.25 -13.59
C GLY A 120 18.66 -10.27 -14.02
N LYS A 121 18.27 -11.20 -13.14
CA LYS A 121 17.34 -12.31 -13.49
C LYS A 121 16.20 -12.49 -12.49
N THR A 122 16.54 -12.53 -11.21
CA THR A 122 15.57 -12.88 -10.16
C THR A 122 15.24 -11.67 -9.31
N THR A 123 13.97 -11.32 -9.25
CA THR A 123 13.46 -10.26 -8.39
C THR A 123 13.11 -10.83 -7.01
N SER A 124 13.58 -10.17 -5.96
CA SER A 124 13.19 -10.39 -4.58
C SER A 124 12.46 -9.16 -4.07
N GLY A 125 11.44 -9.35 -3.28
CA GLY A 125 10.66 -8.26 -2.71
C GLY A 125 10.30 -8.49 -1.26
N ALA A 126 9.89 -7.41 -0.58
CA ALA A 126 9.31 -7.46 0.74
C ALA A 126 8.09 -6.54 0.78
N PHE A 127 7.06 -7.00 1.46
CA PHE A 127 5.83 -6.25 1.73
C PHE A 127 5.81 -5.89 3.20
N PHE A 128 5.50 -4.64 3.49
CA PHE A 128 5.39 -4.11 4.85
C PHE A 128 3.97 -3.65 5.13
N ARG A 129 3.49 -4.04 6.30
CA ARG A 129 2.24 -3.59 6.87
C ARG A 129 2.53 -3.05 8.26
N ILE A 130 2.35 -1.77 8.46
CA ILE A 130 2.63 -1.08 9.70
C ILE A 130 1.30 -0.59 10.28
N THR A 131 0.91 -1.14 11.43
CA THR A 131 -0.24 -0.64 12.19
C THR A 131 0.25 0.34 13.24
N THR A 132 -0.27 1.57 13.21
CA THR A 132 0.08 2.63 14.15
C THR A 132 -1.17 3.33 14.66
N THR A 133 -1.09 3.91 15.86
CA THR A 133 -2.18 4.73 16.40
C THR A 133 -2.13 6.12 15.79
N ILE A 134 -3.31 6.69 15.50
CA ILE A 134 -3.48 8.03 14.94
C ILE A 134 -4.35 8.93 15.84
N GLY A 135 -4.77 8.42 17.00
CA GLY A 135 -5.73 9.09 17.88
C GLY A 135 -7.08 9.32 17.17
N ASN A 136 -7.91 10.17 17.71
CA ASN A 136 -9.18 10.60 17.11
C ASN A 136 -8.99 11.74 16.09
N ALA A 137 -7.89 11.73 15.33
CA ALA A 137 -7.60 12.76 14.34
C ALA A 137 -8.44 12.55 13.08
N ASP A 138 -9.45 13.38 12.86
CA ASP A 138 -10.24 13.38 11.63
C ASP A 138 -9.48 14.00 10.43
N ASN A 139 -8.37 14.67 10.70
CA ASN A 139 -7.57 15.43 9.75
C ASN A 139 -6.42 14.62 9.09
N LEU A 140 -6.40 13.30 9.23
CA LEU A 140 -5.46 12.45 8.49
C LEU A 140 -5.95 12.30 7.04
N ASN A 141 -5.28 12.96 6.12
CA ASN A 141 -5.55 12.78 4.70
C ASN A 141 -4.79 11.56 4.16
N VAL A 142 -5.50 10.67 3.49
CA VAL A 142 -4.92 9.48 2.88
C VAL A 142 -4.49 9.83 1.45
N GLN A 143 -3.20 10.03 1.24
CA GLN A 143 -2.63 10.17 -0.09
C GLN A 143 -1.87 8.90 -0.45
N VAL A 144 -2.32 8.23 -1.50
CA VAL A 144 -1.63 7.05 -2.06
C VAL A 144 -0.80 7.51 -3.25
N ASN A 145 0.48 7.13 -3.27
CA ASN A 145 1.31 7.38 -4.44
C ASN A 145 0.90 6.42 -5.56
N PRO A 146 0.41 6.90 -6.73
CA PRO A 146 0.00 6.03 -7.83
C PRO A 146 1.15 5.22 -8.44
N SER A 147 2.40 5.57 -8.13
CA SER A 147 3.58 4.78 -8.53
C SER A 147 3.89 3.63 -7.57
N ALA A 148 3.12 3.45 -6.50
CA ALA A 148 3.30 2.33 -5.59
C ALA A 148 3.01 1.00 -6.30
N VAL A 149 3.87 0.02 -6.08
CA VAL A 149 3.74 -1.30 -6.69
C VAL A 149 2.55 -2.01 -6.06
N ALA A 150 1.55 -2.35 -6.88
CA ALA A 150 0.43 -3.17 -6.44
C ALA A 150 0.92 -4.52 -5.89
N THR A 151 0.30 -4.99 -4.82
CA THR A 151 0.63 -6.30 -4.26
C THR A 151 0.12 -7.42 -5.17
N ILE A 152 0.74 -8.60 -5.08
CA ILE A 152 0.28 -9.78 -5.83
C ILE A 152 -1.18 -10.10 -5.49
N GLY A 153 -1.61 -9.86 -4.25
CA GLY A 153 -3.00 -10.03 -3.82
C GLY A 153 -3.96 -9.10 -4.57
N GLU A 154 -3.63 -7.82 -4.65
CA GLU A 154 -4.42 -6.82 -5.38
C GLU A 154 -4.49 -7.10 -6.88
N ILE A 155 -3.36 -7.54 -7.48
CA ILE A 155 -3.33 -7.96 -8.88
C ILE A 155 -4.24 -9.18 -9.11
N ASN A 156 -4.20 -10.17 -8.22
CA ASN A 156 -5.06 -11.34 -8.31
C ASN A 156 -6.55 -11.00 -8.14
N ASP A 157 -6.89 -10.05 -7.27
CA ASP A 157 -8.28 -9.63 -7.09
C ASP A 157 -8.79 -8.80 -8.27
N LEU A 158 -7.96 -7.94 -8.85
CA LEU A 158 -8.27 -7.28 -10.12
C LEU A 158 -8.45 -8.29 -11.25
N GLN A 159 -7.61 -9.31 -11.33
CA GLN A 159 -7.73 -10.37 -12.33
C GLN A 159 -9.07 -11.13 -12.19
N LYS A 160 -9.48 -11.47 -10.96
CA LYS A 160 -10.81 -12.08 -10.72
C LYS A 160 -11.96 -11.18 -11.17
N GLN A 161 -11.87 -9.87 -10.93
CA GLN A 161 -12.87 -8.91 -11.37
C GLN A 161 -12.93 -8.81 -12.90
N ILE A 162 -11.78 -8.79 -13.57
CA ILE A 162 -11.69 -8.82 -15.04
C ILE A 162 -12.31 -10.09 -15.60
N ASP A 163 -12.03 -11.24 -15.02
CA ASP A 163 -12.58 -12.52 -15.47
C ASP A 163 -14.11 -12.60 -15.25
N ALA A 164 -14.61 -12.02 -14.16
CA ALA A 164 -16.04 -11.90 -13.93
C ALA A 164 -16.73 -10.99 -14.95
N MET A 165 -16.14 -9.84 -15.26
CA MET A 165 -16.66 -8.92 -16.30
C MET A 165 -16.67 -9.59 -17.68
N LYS A 166 -15.61 -10.31 -18.07
CA LYS A 166 -15.56 -11.07 -19.33
C LYS A 166 -16.67 -12.10 -19.45
N LYS A 167 -17.05 -12.76 -18.35
CA LYS A 167 -18.20 -13.71 -18.34
C LYS A 167 -19.53 -13.00 -18.58
N VAL A 168 -19.71 -11.82 -17.99
CA VAL A 168 -20.92 -11.00 -18.19
C VAL A 168 -21.00 -10.55 -19.66
N ASP A 169 -19.90 -10.05 -20.23
CA ASP A 169 -19.81 -9.65 -21.65
C ASP A 169 -20.16 -10.79 -22.60
N ALA A 170 -19.58 -11.98 -22.39
CA ALA A 170 -19.90 -13.16 -23.20
C ALA A 170 -21.38 -13.57 -23.07
N GLY A 171 -21.97 -13.37 -21.89
CA GLY A 171 -23.41 -13.57 -21.68
C GLY A 171 -24.29 -12.56 -22.43
N LEU A 172 -23.86 -11.30 -22.46
CA LEU A 172 -24.54 -10.24 -23.21
C LEU A 172 -24.45 -10.49 -24.72
N ASP A 173 -23.27 -10.82 -25.23
CA ASP A 173 -23.06 -11.17 -26.65
C ASP A 173 -23.97 -12.32 -27.12
N ASN A 174 -24.12 -13.37 -26.30
CA ASN A 174 -25.02 -14.48 -26.60
C ASN A 174 -26.48 -14.03 -26.62
N ARG A 175 -26.90 -13.16 -25.71
CA ARG A 175 -28.27 -12.61 -25.67
C ARG A 175 -28.54 -11.71 -26.88
N VAL A 176 -27.57 -10.90 -27.30
CA VAL A 176 -27.67 -10.07 -28.49
C VAL A 176 -27.84 -10.93 -29.73
N LYS A 177 -27.01 -11.98 -29.89
CA LYS A 177 -27.14 -12.92 -31.03
C LYS A 177 -28.49 -13.64 -31.06
N VAL A 178 -29.04 -14.03 -29.91
CA VAL A 178 -30.38 -14.64 -29.82
C VAL A 178 -31.45 -13.63 -30.25
N LEU A 179 -31.35 -12.38 -29.80
CA LEU A 179 -32.29 -11.32 -30.20
C LEU A 179 -32.22 -10.99 -31.69
N GLU A 180 -31.02 -10.87 -32.25
CA GLU A 180 -30.80 -10.66 -33.67
C GLU A 180 -31.39 -11.79 -34.53
N ASN A 181 -31.15 -13.04 -34.13
CA ASN A 181 -31.72 -14.20 -34.81
C ASN A 181 -33.24 -14.29 -34.65
N SER A 182 -33.82 -13.84 -33.54
CA SER A 182 -35.26 -13.85 -33.32
C SER A 182 -35.99 -12.70 -34.03
N ALA A 183 -35.30 -11.59 -34.28
CA ALA A 183 -35.84 -10.43 -34.99
C ALA A 183 -35.89 -10.67 -36.50
N PHE A 184 -35.17 -11.65 -37.02
CA PHE A 184 -35.17 -12.00 -38.44
C PHE A 184 -36.09 -13.21 -38.71
N VAL A 185 -37.41 -13.03 -38.50
CA VAL A 185 -38.42 -13.94 -39.07
C VAL A 185 -38.68 -13.49 -40.53
N PRO A 186 -38.33 -14.28 -41.53
CA PRO A 186 -38.66 -13.92 -42.94
C PRO A 186 -40.18 -13.81 -43.06
N TYR A 187 -40.65 -12.66 -43.54
CA TYR A 187 -42.04 -12.46 -43.86
C TYR A 187 -42.44 -13.44 -44.97
N GLN A 188 -43.10 -14.55 -44.64
CA GLN A 188 -43.67 -15.42 -45.65
C GLN A 188 -44.85 -14.70 -46.33
N ARG A 189 -44.64 -14.28 -47.56
CA ARG A 189 -45.68 -13.80 -48.41
C ARG A 189 -46.70 -14.92 -48.63
N PHE A 190 -47.88 -14.78 -48.04
CA PHE A 190 -49.01 -15.61 -48.43
C PHE A 190 -49.35 -15.22 -49.86
N THR A 191 -48.98 -16.03 -50.83
CA THR A 191 -49.56 -15.98 -52.19
C THR A 191 -50.90 -16.70 -52.09
N ASN A 192 -51.99 -15.93 -52.17
CA ASN A 192 -53.30 -16.51 -52.44
C ASN A 192 -53.24 -17.25 -53.78
N ALA A 193 -53.43 -18.55 -53.75
CA ALA A 193 -53.72 -19.31 -54.97
C ALA A 193 -55.24 -19.26 -55.15
N ASP A 194 -55.65 -18.87 -56.39
CA ASP A 194 -56.99 -18.92 -56.92
C ASP A 194 -57.56 -20.34 -56.94
#